data_a0c37798ae28a33102f086c66febfab8
#
_entry.id   a0c37798ae28a33102f086c66febfab8
#
_cell.length_a   1.000
_cell.length_b   1.000
_cell.length_c   1.000
_cell.angle_alpha   90.00
_cell.angle_beta   90.00
_cell.angle_gamma   90.00
#
_symmetry.space_group_name_H-M   'P 1'
#
loop_
_entity.id
_entity.type
_entity.pdbx_description
1 polymer ?
#
loop_
_entity_poly.entity_id
_entity_poly.type
_entity_poly.pdbx_seq_one_letter_code
_entity_poly.pdbx_strand_id
1 'polypeptide(L)'
;PEAYPVTIAANCDDGSDDSDGFSEFNTSTVLTTLLTNPSTGVTQSLAKYNVSFNYKDDKGNDQTTATLPNPFNTKTQTVIATVVNPLNTECVVTKNIEFVVNPLPLFERADNTSIVCLNLDPIPIGVKSSDSRTYTYAWTRNGTAFPANVSGTDSSILIGLGGEYEVTATTTDGTNCNRSLKITITESKIATVLRKDIVVKDLTKDNNNTITILRETLGIGDYEYAIDDISGPYQDEALFEKVRPG
;
A
#
# COMPACT_ATOMS: atom_id res chain seq x y z
N PRO A 1 -24.70 10.85 40.13
CA PRO A 1 -23.88 10.04 39.23
C PRO A 1 -22.48 10.58 39.11
N GLU A 2 -21.52 9.74 38.80
CA GLU A 2 -20.16 10.11 38.43
C GLU A 2 -19.87 9.45 37.07
N ALA A 3 -19.02 10.10 36.28
CA ALA A 3 -18.51 9.57 35.03
C ALA A 3 -17.01 9.84 34.94
N TYR A 4 -16.25 8.82 34.57
CA TYR A 4 -14.81 8.88 34.55
C TYR A 4 -14.27 8.98 33.13
N PRO A 5 -13.09 9.51 32.92
CA PRO A 5 -12.49 9.61 31.58
C PRO A 5 -12.33 8.23 30.94
N VAL A 6 -12.69 8.14 29.68
CA VAL A 6 -12.44 6.98 28.81
C VAL A 6 -11.46 7.41 27.73
N THR A 7 -10.34 6.72 27.64
CA THR A 7 -9.33 6.96 26.60
C THR A 7 -9.42 5.82 25.57
N ILE A 8 -9.61 6.19 24.32
CA ILE A 8 -9.59 5.28 23.17
C ILE A 8 -8.30 5.54 22.39
N ALA A 9 -7.57 4.46 22.09
CA ALA A 9 -6.41 4.59 21.22
C ALA A 9 -6.86 5.01 19.81
N ALA A 10 -6.14 5.94 19.21
CA ALA A 10 -6.38 6.31 17.82
C ALA A 10 -6.03 5.12 16.89
N ASN A 11 -6.80 4.95 15.83
CA ASN A 11 -6.57 3.95 14.79
C ASN A 11 -6.15 4.61 13.49
N CYS A 12 -5.55 3.86 12.59
CA CYS A 12 -5.33 4.28 11.22
C CYS A 12 -6.56 3.94 10.35
N ASP A 13 -6.71 4.64 9.24
CA ASP A 13 -7.71 4.38 8.20
C ASP A 13 -7.28 3.17 7.35
N ASP A 14 -7.21 2.00 7.98
CA ASP A 14 -6.68 0.74 7.42
C ASP A 14 -7.76 -0.34 7.24
N GLY A 15 -9.02 0.08 7.13
CA GLY A 15 -10.17 -0.77 6.89
C GLY A 15 -10.22 -1.37 5.48
N SER A 16 -11.38 -1.82 5.06
CA SER A 16 -11.62 -2.36 3.71
C SER A 16 -11.51 -1.30 2.59
N ASP A 17 -11.77 -0.05 2.94
CA ASP A 17 -11.47 1.13 2.11
C ASP A 17 -10.52 2.01 2.92
N ASP A 18 -9.27 2.10 2.48
CA ASP A 18 -8.17 2.77 3.17
C ASP A 18 -8.12 4.30 2.92
N SER A 19 -9.23 4.87 2.46
CA SER A 19 -9.37 6.30 2.10
C SER A 19 -10.72 6.91 2.50
N ASP A 20 -11.59 6.16 3.17
CA ASP A 20 -12.94 6.61 3.52
C ASP A 20 -13.01 7.35 4.87
N GLY A 21 -11.93 7.32 5.64
CA GLY A 21 -11.80 7.95 6.95
C GLY A 21 -12.47 7.18 8.09
N PHE A 22 -12.84 5.91 7.87
CA PHE A 22 -13.42 5.05 8.89
C PHE A 22 -12.41 4.05 9.46
N SER A 23 -12.61 3.71 10.73
CA SER A 23 -11.91 2.59 11.36
C SER A 23 -12.79 1.94 12.41
N GLU A 24 -12.52 0.66 12.71
CA GLU A 24 -13.24 -0.11 13.71
C GLU A 24 -12.58 0.00 15.08
N PHE A 25 -13.37 0.36 16.08
CA PHE A 25 -12.93 0.49 17.47
C PHE A 25 -13.58 -0.56 18.36
N ASN A 26 -12.80 -1.17 19.23
CA ASN A 26 -13.32 -2.03 20.28
C ASN A 26 -13.88 -1.17 21.43
N THR A 27 -15.19 -1.22 21.61
CA THR A 27 -15.93 -0.44 22.60
C THR A 27 -16.42 -1.28 23.79
N SER A 28 -16.06 -2.57 23.85
CA SER A 28 -16.55 -3.52 24.84
C SER A 28 -16.36 -3.09 26.31
N THR A 29 -15.31 -2.30 26.57
CA THR A 29 -14.97 -1.82 27.91
C THR A 29 -15.41 -0.38 28.20
N VAL A 30 -15.90 0.35 27.20
CA VAL A 30 -16.21 1.80 27.31
C VAL A 30 -17.18 2.08 28.45
N LEU A 31 -18.30 1.37 28.48
CA LEU A 31 -19.34 1.56 29.49
C LEU A 31 -18.81 1.25 30.90
N THR A 32 -18.08 0.16 31.07
CA THR A 32 -17.49 -0.20 32.36
C THR A 32 -16.45 0.81 32.81
N THR A 33 -15.55 1.25 31.91
CA THR A 33 -14.54 2.26 32.22
C THR A 33 -15.17 3.60 32.60
N LEU A 34 -16.22 4.02 31.87
CA LEU A 34 -16.96 5.26 32.17
C LEU A 34 -17.52 5.28 33.58
N LEU A 35 -17.96 4.14 34.11
CA LEU A 35 -18.60 4.01 35.41
C LEU A 35 -17.64 3.56 36.55
N THR A 36 -16.40 3.22 36.24
CA THR A 36 -15.41 2.75 37.20
C THR A 36 -14.51 3.89 37.69
N ASN A 37 -14.50 4.13 39.00
CA ASN A 37 -13.58 5.08 39.61
C ASN A 37 -12.13 4.58 39.46
N PRO A 38 -11.25 5.27 38.76
CA PRO A 38 -9.89 4.79 38.49
C PRO A 38 -9.01 4.74 39.78
N SER A 39 -9.36 5.50 40.80
CA SER A 39 -8.60 5.55 42.05
C SER A 39 -8.97 4.42 43.02
N THR A 40 -10.23 3.98 42.99
CA THR A 40 -10.74 2.96 43.93
C THR A 40 -11.07 1.62 43.29
N GLY A 41 -11.18 1.57 41.97
CA GLY A 41 -11.64 0.38 41.22
C GLY A 41 -13.13 0.08 41.39
N VAL A 42 -13.90 0.94 42.07
CA VAL A 42 -15.33 0.71 42.28
C VAL A 42 -16.13 1.12 41.06
N THR A 43 -16.93 0.19 40.54
CA THR A 43 -17.84 0.44 39.40
C THR A 43 -19.24 0.77 39.91
N GLN A 44 -19.82 1.85 39.41
CA GLN A 44 -21.19 2.26 39.68
C GLN A 44 -22.17 1.26 39.04
N SER A 45 -23.26 0.93 39.74
CA SER A 45 -24.26 -0.03 39.26
C SER A 45 -25.17 0.61 38.18
N LEU A 46 -25.26 -0.02 37.02
CA LEU A 46 -26.21 0.33 35.96
C LEU A 46 -27.69 0.29 36.41
N ALA A 47 -28.02 -0.46 37.46
CA ALA A 47 -29.38 -0.49 38.04
C ALA A 47 -29.78 0.85 38.69
N LYS A 48 -28.81 1.74 38.96
CA LYS A 48 -29.03 3.01 39.63
C LYS A 48 -28.98 4.22 38.71
N TYR A 49 -28.42 4.07 37.49
CA TYR A 49 -28.18 5.17 36.57
C TYR A 49 -28.54 4.80 35.14
N ASN A 50 -29.12 5.74 34.40
CA ASN A 50 -29.29 5.63 32.97
C ASN A 50 -28.06 6.17 32.29
N VAL A 51 -27.51 5.43 31.34
CA VAL A 51 -26.38 5.84 30.49
C VAL A 51 -26.85 5.96 29.05
N SER A 52 -26.42 7.01 28.37
CA SER A 52 -26.62 7.16 26.94
C SER A 52 -25.37 7.70 26.27
N PHE A 53 -25.15 7.29 25.01
CA PHE A 53 -24.07 7.74 24.15
C PHE A 53 -24.68 8.39 22.91
N ASN A 54 -24.32 9.65 22.67
CA ASN A 54 -24.73 10.40 21.49
C ASN A 54 -23.58 10.46 20.51
N TYR A 55 -23.78 9.99 19.30
CA TYR A 55 -22.77 9.90 18.23
C TYR A 55 -23.43 10.01 16.86
N LYS A 56 -22.61 10.16 15.81
CA LYS A 56 -23.05 10.06 14.41
C LYS A 56 -22.77 8.66 13.88
N ASP A 57 -23.77 8.09 13.17
CA ASP A 57 -23.59 6.82 12.46
C ASP A 57 -22.74 7.02 11.17
N ASP A 58 -22.53 5.93 10.42
CA ASP A 58 -21.80 5.89 9.16
C ASP A 58 -22.39 6.79 8.06
N LYS A 59 -23.66 7.15 8.18
CA LYS A 59 -24.39 8.06 7.28
C LYS A 59 -24.43 9.51 7.77
N GLY A 60 -23.84 9.77 8.95
CA GLY A 60 -23.83 11.10 9.57
C GLY A 60 -25.09 11.46 10.36
N ASN A 61 -26.01 10.51 10.58
CA ASN A 61 -27.22 10.76 11.38
C ASN A 61 -26.91 10.66 12.89
N ASP A 62 -27.58 11.51 13.66
CA ASP A 62 -27.44 11.48 15.12
C ASP A 62 -28.11 10.22 15.71
N GLN A 63 -27.35 9.51 16.53
CA GLN A 63 -27.78 8.32 17.23
C GLN A 63 -27.67 8.51 18.75
N THR A 64 -28.57 7.88 19.50
CA THR A 64 -28.54 7.82 20.96
C THR A 64 -28.78 6.39 21.38
N THR A 65 -27.80 5.77 22.05
CA THR A 65 -27.85 4.38 22.48
C THR A 65 -27.40 4.23 23.93
N ALA A 66 -27.84 3.19 24.60
CA ALA A 66 -27.37 2.86 25.97
C ALA A 66 -25.96 2.26 26.00
N THR A 67 -25.53 1.67 24.87
CA THR A 67 -24.20 1.12 24.66
C THR A 67 -23.73 1.45 23.25
N LEU A 68 -22.44 1.65 23.06
CA LEU A 68 -21.89 1.80 21.71
C LEU A 68 -21.92 0.46 20.96
N PRO A 69 -22.05 0.46 19.64
CA PRO A 69 -21.80 -0.73 18.81
C PRO A 69 -20.39 -1.29 19.08
N ASN A 70 -20.22 -2.61 18.97
CA ASN A 70 -18.90 -3.26 19.12
C ASN A 70 -18.76 -4.36 18.05
N PRO A 71 -17.86 -4.22 17.06
CA PRO A 71 -17.01 -3.05 16.83
C PRO A 71 -17.80 -1.79 16.49
N PHE A 72 -17.25 -0.62 16.82
CA PHE A 72 -17.79 0.67 16.44
C PHE A 72 -17.02 1.21 15.23
N ASN A 73 -17.61 1.06 14.05
CA ASN A 73 -17.04 1.59 12.82
C ASN A 73 -17.42 3.07 12.69
N THR A 74 -16.41 3.94 12.72
CA THR A 74 -16.66 5.39 12.77
C THR A 74 -15.50 6.19 12.18
N LYS A 75 -15.82 7.41 11.74
CA LYS A 75 -14.84 8.49 11.46
C LYS A 75 -14.38 9.13 12.76
N THR A 76 -13.37 10.00 12.64
CA THR A 76 -12.99 10.88 13.75
C THR A 76 -14.22 11.65 14.23
N GLN A 77 -14.61 11.42 15.48
CA GLN A 77 -15.69 12.13 16.15
C GLN A 77 -15.57 12.11 17.67
N THR A 78 -16.28 13.02 18.31
CA THR A 78 -16.52 13.03 19.75
C THR A 78 -17.85 12.39 20.06
N VAL A 79 -17.86 11.33 20.85
CA VAL A 79 -19.07 10.72 21.42
C VAL A 79 -19.34 11.35 22.78
N ILE A 80 -20.56 11.82 23.01
CA ILE A 80 -20.97 12.38 24.30
C ILE A 80 -21.66 11.29 25.10
N ALA A 81 -21.00 10.84 26.19
CA ALA A 81 -21.57 9.95 27.17
C ALA A 81 -22.27 10.74 28.27
N THR A 82 -23.53 10.38 28.56
CA THR A 82 -24.36 11.02 29.59
C THR A 82 -24.78 9.99 30.61
N VAL A 83 -24.57 10.27 31.89
CA VAL A 83 -25.00 9.44 33.03
C VAL A 83 -25.99 10.24 33.86
N VAL A 84 -27.21 9.71 34.03
CA VAL A 84 -28.34 10.39 34.69
C VAL A 84 -28.83 9.57 35.86
N ASN A 85 -29.14 10.22 36.98
CA ASN A 85 -29.91 9.59 38.06
C ASN A 85 -31.41 9.58 37.68
N PRO A 86 -32.05 8.44 37.44
CA PRO A 86 -33.46 8.38 37.06
C PRO A 86 -34.42 8.88 38.12
N LEU A 87 -34.01 8.96 39.41
CA LEU A 87 -34.82 9.50 40.49
C LEU A 87 -34.72 11.03 40.60
N ASN A 88 -33.69 11.64 40.00
CA ASN A 88 -33.54 13.09 39.90
C ASN A 88 -32.75 13.38 38.62
N THR A 89 -33.48 13.74 37.57
CA THR A 89 -32.90 13.99 36.22
C THR A 89 -32.02 15.24 36.13
N GLU A 90 -32.07 16.12 37.14
CA GLU A 90 -31.12 17.24 37.23
C GLU A 90 -29.72 16.77 37.67
N CYS A 91 -29.63 15.58 38.29
CA CYS A 91 -28.35 14.94 38.61
C CYS A 91 -27.81 14.22 37.38
N VAL A 92 -27.15 14.97 36.52
CA VAL A 92 -26.56 14.52 35.25
C VAL A 92 -25.07 14.83 35.20
N VAL A 93 -24.29 13.96 34.59
CA VAL A 93 -22.89 14.20 34.25
C VAL A 93 -22.61 13.74 32.83
N THR A 94 -21.79 14.49 32.11
CA THR A 94 -21.38 14.15 30.74
C THR A 94 -19.86 13.97 30.65
N LYS A 95 -19.44 13.15 29.71
CA LYS A 95 -18.03 12.97 29.32
C LYS A 95 -17.93 12.88 27.81
N ASN A 96 -16.92 13.54 27.26
CA ASN A 96 -16.52 13.38 25.88
C ASN A 96 -15.58 12.18 25.76
N ILE A 97 -15.80 11.37 24.73
CA ILE A 97 -14.97 10.24 24.35
C ILE A 97 -14.55 10.49 22.92
N GLU A 98 -13.25 10.69 22.72
CA GLU A 98 -12.68 10.99 21.40
C GLU A 98 -12.36 9.69 20.67
N PHE A 99 -12.89 9.55 19.46
CA PHE A 99 -12.51 8.53 18.48
C PHE A 99 -11.73 9.23 17.38
N VAL A 100 -10.50 8.80 17.14
CA VAL A 100 -9.59 9.44 16.17
C VAL A 100 -9.15 8.42 15.14
N VAL A 101 -9.44 8.70 13.88
CA VAL A 101 -8.96 7.95 12.71
C VAL A 101 -7.90 8.77 12.01
N ASN A 102 -6.70 8.23 11.93
CA ASN A 102 -5.55 8.87 11.29
C ASN A 102 -5.46 8.43 9.82
N PRO A 103 -5.33 9.36 8.88
CA PRO A 103 -5.23 9.01 7.47
C PRO A 103 -3.92 8.28 7.17
N LEU A 104 -3.95 7.29 6.28
CA LEU A 104 -2.77 6.59 5.78
C LEU A 104 -1.87 7.51 4.95
N PRO A 105 -0.59 7.16 4.74
CA PRO A 105 0.29 7.85 3.81
C PRO A 105 -0.33 7.92 2.40
N LEU A 106 -0.27 9.11 1.79
CA LEU A 106 -0.72 9.33 0.43
C LEU A 106 0.48 9.55 -0.48
N PHE A 107 0.79 8.55 -1.29
CA PHE A 107 1.92 8.57 -2.22
C PHE A 107 1.64 7.72 -3.46
N GLU A 108 2.38 7.97 -4.52
CA GLU A 108 2.27 7.27 -5.79
C GLU A 108 3.65 6.98 -6.38
N ARG A 109 3.72 6.18 -7.44
CA ARG A 109 4.97 5.97 -8.18
C ARG A 109 5.52 7.29 -8.71
N ALA A 110 6.83 7.48 -8.56
CA ALA A 110 7.52 8.65 -9.12
C ALA A 110 7.84 8.49 -10.61
N ASP A 111 7.88 7.26 -11.10
CA ASP A 111 8.26 6.87 -12.46
C ASP A 111 7.39 5.73 -12.99
N ASN A 112 7.51 5.41 -14.27
CA ASN A 112 6.82 4.31 -14.95
C ASN A 112 7.76 3.17 -15.34
N THR A 113 8.94 3.10 -14.74
CA THR A 113 9.94 2.06 -15.01
C THR A 113 9.38 0.67 -14.68
N SER A 114 9.31 -0.21 -15.67
CA SER A 114 8.82 -1.58 -15.53
C SER A 114 9.84 -2.64 -15.95
N ILE A 115 10.96 -2.21 -16.53
CA ILE A 115 11.99 -3.10 -17.07
C ILE A 115 13.36 -2.64 -16.60
N VAL A 116 14.20 -3.59 -16.16
CA VAL A 116 15.63 -3.39 -15.89
C VAL A 116 16.45 -4.20 -16.87
N CYS A 117 17.50 -3.58 -17.43
CA CYS A 117 18.43 -4.28 -18.30
C CYS A 117 19.64 -4.78 -17.49
N LEU A 118 19.82 -6.11 -17.47
CA LEU A 118 20.88 -6.76 -16.69
C LEU A 118 22.32 -6.44 -17.16
N ASN A 119 22.45 -5.83 -18.33
CA ASN A 119 23.75 -5.45 -18.94
C ASN A 119 24.08 -3.97 -18.74
N LEU A 120 23.17 -3.20 -18.14
CA LEU A 120 23.35 -1.77 -17.90
C LEU A 120 23.49 -1.47 -16.41
N ASP A 121 23.88 -0.23 -16.12
CA ASP A 121 23.95 0.26 -14.76
C ASP A 121 22.57 0.23 -14.08
N PRO A 122 22.53 0.08 -12.73
CA PRO A 122 21.29 0.15 -11.97
C PRO A 122 20.51 1.44 -12.24
N ILE A 123 19.20 1.32 -12.31
CA ILE A 123 18.27 2.42 -12.56
C ILE A 123 17.45 2.77 -11.33
N PRO A 124 17.04 4.02 -11.14
CA PRO A 124 16.20 4.41 -10.01
C PRO A 124 14.75 3.94 -10.21
N ILE A 125 14.15 3.45 -9.14
CA ILE A 125 12.70 3.37 -8.97
C ILE A 125 12.32 4.09 -7.69
N GLY A 126 11.13 4.68 -7.64
CA GLY A 126 10.76 5.46 -6.49
C GLY A 126 9.29 5.78 -6.38
N VAL A 127 8.98 6.47 -5.27
CA VAL A 127 7.68 7.02 -4.97
C VAL A 127 7.80 8.49 -4.62
N LYS A 128 6.71 9.22 -4.79
CA LYS A 128 6.59 10.62 -4.38
C LYS A 128 5.36 10.79 -3.50
N SER A 129 5.48 11.59 -2.45
CA SER A 129 4.33 11.99 -1.64
C SER A 129 3.34 12.78 -2.49
N SER A 130 2.05 12.51 -2.30
CA SER A 130 0.95 13.26 -2.93
C SER A 130 0.34 14.29 -1.98
N ASP A 131 0.88 14.41 -0.76
CA ASP A 131 0.51 15.42 0.24
C ASP A 131 1.75 16.08 0.85
N SER A 132 1.56 16.97 1.84
CA SER A 132 2.63 17.72 2.50
C SER A 132 3.26 16.99 3.70
N ARG A 133 2.81 15.78 4.03
CA ARG A 133 3.33 15.00 5.16
C ARG A 133 4.68 14.38 4.81
N THR A 134 5.46 14.11 5.83
CA THR A 134 6.75 13.41 5.71
C THR A 134 6.59 11.96 6.12
N TYR A 135 7.35 11.07 5.44
CA TYR A 135 7.30 9.63 5.65
C TYR A 135 8.69 9.05 5.80
N THR A 136 8.78 7.94 6.50
CA THR A 136 9.89 7.01 6.36
C THR A 136 9.51 5.91 5.39
N TYR A 137 10.51 5.35 4.69
CA TYR A 137 10.29 4.33 3.67
C TYR A 137 11.08 3.07 3.99
N ALA A 138 10.43 1.93 3.85
CA ALA A 138 11.07 0.62 3.91
C ALA A 138 10.84 -0.11 2.59
N TRP A 139 11.92 -0.61 1.99
CA TRP A 139 11.87 -1.32 0.72
C TRP A 139 12.14 -2.80 0.90
N THR A 140 11.40 -3.63 0.17
CA THR A 140 11.66 -5.06 0.03
C THR A 140 11.74 -5.43 -1.45
N ARG A 141 12.42 -6.55 -1.74
CA ARG A 141 12.39 -7.22 -3.04
C ARG A 141 12.04 -8.69 -2.82
N ASN A 142 10.98 -9.17 -3.46
CA ASN A 142 10.46 -10.54 -3.31
C ASN A 142 10.25 -10.92 -1.84
N GLY A 143 9.73 -9.99 -1.03
CA GLY A 143 9.49 -10.16 0.41
C GLY A 143 10.72 -10.08 1.30
N THR A 144 11.92 -9.90 0.75
CA THR A 144 13.17 -9.75 1.51
C THR A 144 13.56 -8.28 1.61
N ALA A 145 13.98 -7.82 2.79
CA ALA A 145 14.41 -6.45 2.98
C ALA A 145 15.49 -6.06 1.97
N PHE A 146 15.32 -4.89 1.33
CA PHE A 146 16.31 -4.35 0.41
C PHE A 146 17.57 -3.98 1.21
N PRO A 147 18.79 -4.11 0.62
CA PRO A 147 20.04 -4.02 1.39
C PRO A 147 20.17 -2.75 2.22
N ALA A 148 20.94 -2.85 3.31
CA ALA A 148 21.09 -1.90 4.42
C ALA A 148 21.65 -0.49 4.08
N ASN A 149 21.79 -0.14 2.81
CA ASN A 149 22.31 1.16 2.37
C ASN A 149 21.19 2.18 2.06
N VAL A 150 19.94 1.75 2.20
CA VAL A 150 18.77 2.62 1.98
C VAL A 150 18.45 3.28 3.31
N SER A 151 18.60 4.59 3.38
CA SER A 151 18.14 5.38 4.52
C SER A 151 16.62 5.26 4.64
N GLY A 152 16.09 5.20 5.86
CA GLY A 152 14.65 5.19 6.10
C GLY A 152 13.89 6.39 5.52
N THR A 153 14.59 7.42 5.02
CA THR A 153 14.01 8.60 4.37
C THR A 153 14.05 8.51 2.83
N ASP A 154 14.69 7.47 2.26
CA ASP A 154 14.88 7.37 0.82
C ASP A 154 13.58 6.90 0.12
N SER A 155 12.93 7.83 -0.56
CA SER A 155 11.74 7.56 -1.39
C SER A 155 12.09 6.87 -2.71
N SER A 156 13.36 6.68 -3.05
CA SER A 156 13.84 5.98 -4.24
C SER A 156 15.03 5.09 -3.95
N ILE A 157 15.18 4.03 -4.74
CA ILE A 157 16.30 3.07 -4.67
C ILE A 157 16.84 2.80 -6.06
N LEU A 158 18.12 2.40 -6.13
CA LEU A 158 18.73 1.93 -7.37
C LEU A 158 18.58 0.40 -7.48
N ILE A 159 18.06 -0.07 -8.61
CA ILE A 159 17.82 -1.49 -8.88
C ILE A 159 18.59 -1.95 -10.11
N GLY A 160 19.20 -3.13 -10.03
CA GLY A 160 19.88 -3.82 -11.13
C GLY A 160 19.27 -5.19 -11.46
N LEU A 161 18.20 -5.58 -10.78
CA LEU A 161 17.53 -6.87 -10.96
C LEU A 161 16.03 -6.70 -10.97
N GLY A 162 15.32 -7.56 -11.69
CA GLY A 162 13.86 -7.60 -11.69
C GLY A 162 13.30 -8.27 -10.42
N GLY A 163 11.98 -8.27 -10.30
CA GLY A 163 11.24 -8.86 -9.19
C GLY A 163 10.06 -8.01 -8.75
N GLU A 164 9.39 -8.44 -7.70
CA GLU A 164 8.38 -7.65 -7.00
C GLU A 164 9.07 -6.80 -5.92
N TYR A 165 9.07 -5.49 -6.13
CA TYR A 165 9.50 -4.51 -5.14
C TYR A 165 8.28 -4.01 -4.38
N GLU A 166 8.41 -3.87 -3.07
CA GLU A 166 7.37 -3.29 -2.23
C GLU A 166 7.99 -2.18 -1.39
N VAL A 167 7.36 -1.01 -1.43
CA VAL A 167 7.72 0.11 -0.57
C VAL A 167 6.61 0.34 0.45
N THR A 168 6.98 0.38 1.73
CA THR A 168 6.08 0.77 2.81
C THR A 168 6.46 2.16 3.29
N ALA A 169 5.55 3.11 3.14
CA ALA A 169 5.67 4.45 3.72
C ALA A 169 5.00 4.46 5.10
N THR A 170 5.66 5.05 6.10
CA THR A 170 5.14 5.21 7.46
C THR A 170 5.19 6.68 7.85
N THR A 171 4.11 7.19 8.46
CA THR A 171 4.03 8.58 8.94
C THR A 171 5.07 8.85 10.02
N THR A 172 5.60 10.09 10.05
CA THR A 172 6.60 10.52 11.04
C THR A 172 6.02 11.43 12.15
N ASP A 173 4.71 11.60 12.16
CA ASP A 173 3.97 12.45 13.11
C ASP A 173 3.64 11.74 14.44
N GLY A 174 4.11 10.52 14.65
CA GLY A 174 3.87 9.71 15.83
C GLY A 174 2.65 8.80 15.74
N THR A 175 1.84 8.88 14.70
CA THR A 175 0.67 8.00 14.48
C THR A 175 1.09 6.61 14.01
N ASN A 176 2.27 6.48 13.37
CA ASN A 176 2.82 5.24 12.79
C ASN A 176 1.90 4.57 11.76
N CYS A 177 0.98 5.30 11.16
CA CYS A 177 0.16 4.78 10.08
C CYS A 177 1.03 4.50 8.87
N ASN A 178 0.79 3.38 8.19
CA ASN A 178 1.59 2.96 7.06
C ASN A 178 0.72 2.45 5.90
N ARG A 179 1.28 2.55 4.70
CA ARG A 179 0.70 2.02 3.46
C ARG A 179 1.81 1.47 2.59
N SER A 180 1.54 0.38 1.89
CA SER A 180 2.48 -0.25 0.97
C SER A 180 2.05 -0.09 -0.49
N LEU A 181 3.04 -0.02 -1.40
CA LEU A 181 2.87 -0.03 -2.84
C LEU A 181 3.80 -1.08 -3.45
N LYS A 182 3.25 -1.92 -4.33
CA LYS A 182 4.00 -2.92 -5.08
C LYS A 182 4.37 -2.43 -6.47
N ILE A 183 5.61 -2.72 -6.87
CA ILE A 183 6.18 -2.35 -8.17
C ILE A 183 6.80 -3.60 -8.78
N THR A 184 6.22 -4.09 -9.87
CA THR A 184 6.77 -5.24 -10.60
C THR A 184 7.77 -4.74 -11.64
N ILE A 185 8.98 -5.28 -11.61
CA ILE A 185 10.06 -4.98 -12.55
C ILE A 185 10.43 -6.27 -13.29
N THR A 186 10.36 -6.22 -14.60
CA THR A 186 10.77 -7.33 -15.49
C THR A 186 12.24 -7.20 -15.83
N GLU A 187 12.95 -8.31 -15.94
CA GLU A 187 14.32 -8.34 -16.41
C GLU A 187 14.39 -8.41 -17.93
N SER A 188 15.32 -7.68 -18.50
CA SER A 188 15.71 -7.79 -19.90
C SER A 188 17.23 -7.90 -19.99
N LYS A 189 17.72 -8.49 -21.05
CA LYS A 189 19.15 -8.63 -21.31
C LYS A 189 19.42 -8.39 -22.81
N ILE A 190 20.51 -7.70 -23.12
CA ILE A 190 20.98 -7.59 -24.49
C ILE A 190 21.21 -8.99 -25.07
N ALA A 191 20.64 -9.27 -26.23
CA ALA A 191 20.81 -10.55 -26.91
C ALA A 191 22.29 -10.81 -27.23
N THR A 192 22.72 -12.04 -26.97
CA THR A 192 24.03 -12.51 -27.42
C THR A 192 23.79 -13.53 -28.55
N VAL A 193 23.91 -13.06 -29.79
CA VAL A 193 23.76 -13.93 -30.97
C VAL A 193 25.11 -14.53 -31.32
N LEU A 194 25.23 -15.87 -31.19
CA LEU A 194 26.41 -16.61 -31.60
C LEU A 194 26.15 -17.28 -32.96
N ARG A 195 27.20 -17.64 -33.69
CA ARG A 195 27.07 -18.30 -34.99
C ARG A 195 26.20 -19.57 -34.94
N LYS A 196 26.22 -20.32 -33.86
CA LYS A 196 25.39 -21.51 -33.65
C LYS A 196 23.89 -21.21 -33.52
N ASP A 197 23.54 -19.96 -33.19
CA ASP A 197 22.18 -19.51 -32.98
C ASP A 197 21.56 -19.03 -34.31
N ILE A 198 22.34 -19.02 -35.39
CA ILE A 198 21.95 -18.59 -36.72
C ILE A 198 21.83 -19.81 -37.60
N VAL A 199 20.62 -20.09 -38.08
CA VAL A 199 20.33 -21.18 -39.05
C VAL A 199 20.14 -20.54 -40.40
N VAL A 200 21.01 -20.92 -41.37
CA VAL A 200 20.92 -20.49 -42.75
C VAL A 200 20.43 -21.67 -43.59
N LYS A 201 19.38 -21.44 -44.37
CA LYS A 201 18.93 -22.38 -45.39
C LYS A 201 19.19 -21.78 -46.77
N ASP A 202 20.09 -22.38 -47.51
CA ASP A 202 20.42 -21.98 -48.86
C ASP A 202 19.49 -22.73 -49.82
N LEU A 203 18.49 -21.99 -50.36
CA LEU A 203 17.55 -22.42 -51.34
C LEU A 203 17.64 -21.48 -52.58
N THR A 204 18.85 -21.16 -52.97
CA THR A 204 19.11 -20.18 -54.06
C THR A 204 18.43 -20.55 -55.37
N LYS A 205 18.29 -21.84 -55.67
CA LYS A 205 17.58 -22.30 -56.88
C LYS A 205 16.12 -21.92 -56.88
N ASP A 206 15.50 -21.79 -55.71
CA ASP A 206 14.10 -21.43 -55.55
C ASP A 206 13.93 -19.95 -55.18
N ASN A 207 15.04 -19.19 -55.11
CA ASN A 207 15.08 -17.79 -54.66
C ASN A 207 14.41 -17.59 -53.28
N ASN A 208 14.62 -18.58 -52.39
CA ASN A 208 13.98 -18.62 -51.07
C ASN A 208 14.99 -18.93 -49.94
N ASN A 209 16.13 -18.25 -49.99
CA ASN A 209 17.10 -18.33 -48.88
C ASN A 209 16.49 -17.79 -47.60
N THR A 210 16.74 -18.41 -46.49
CA THR A 210 16.27 -17.95 -45.20
C THR A 210 17.40 -17.89 -44.19
N ILE A 211 17.29 -16.90 -43.29
CA ILE A 211 18.08 -16.82 -42.05
C ILE A 211 17.10 -16.85 -40.88
N THR A 212 17.34 -17.74 -39.94
CA THR A 212 16.53 -17.82 -38.71
C THR A 212 17.45 -17.66 -37.50
N ILE A 213 17.06 -16.83 -36.55
CA ILE A 213 17.71 -16.69 -35.26
C ILE A 213 16.98 -17.61 -34.25
N LEU A 214 17.74 -18.43 -33.52
CA LEU A 214 17.17 -19.31 -32.48
C LEU A 214 16.90 -18.50 -31.22
N ARG A 215 15.63 -18.29 -30.90
CA ARG A 215 15.18 -17.45 -29.78
C ARG A 215 15.59 -17.99 -28.43
N GLU A 216 15.65 -19.32 -28.27
CA GLU A 216 15.91 -19.99 -26.98
C GLU A 216 17.30 -19.66 -26.40
N THR A 217 18.21 -19.15 -27.22
CA THR A 217 19.60 -18.87 -26.85
C THR A 217 19.89 -17.40 -26.58
N LEU A 218 18.95 -16.51 -26.86
CA LEU A 218 19.16 -15.06 -26.82
C LEU A 218 19.18 -14.48 -25.42
N GLY A 219 18.52 -15.13 -24.45
CA GLY A 219 18.39 -14.66 -23.08
C GLY A 219 16.99 -14.20 -22.73
N ILE A 220 16.89 -13.28 -21.75
CA ILE A 220 15.60 -12.79 -21.22
C ILE A 220 15.28 -11.47 -21.90
N GLY A 221 14.07 -11.33 -22.43
CA GLY A 221 13.53 -10.11 -23.03
C GLY A 221 12.76 -10.35 -24.31
N ASP A 222 12.08 -9.30 -24.78
CA ASP A 222 11.50 -9.25 -26.12
C ASP A 222 12.52 -8.65 -27.07
N TYR A 223 12.67 -9.24 -28.24
CA TYR A 223 13.67 -8.88 -29.22
C TYR A 223 13.05 -8.55 -30.57
N GLU A 224 13.56 -7.49 -31.17
CA GLU A 224 13.34 -7.16 -32.57
C GLU A 224 14.62 -7.49 -33.37
N TYR A 225 14.46 -7.86 -34.60
CA TYR A 225 15.54 -8.35 -35.46
C TYR A 225 15.69 -7.47 -36.70
N ALA A 226 16.93 -7.18 -37.07
CA ALA A 226 17.29 -6.56 -38.35
C ALA A 226 18.41 -7.37 -38.99
N ILE A 227 18.49 -7.29 -40.33
CA ILE A 227 19.58 -7.87 -41.14
C ILE A 227 20.26 -6.74 -41.93
N ASP A 228 21.58 -6.84 -42.07
CA ASP A 228 22.45 -5.94 -42.82
C ASP A 228 22.65 -4.51 -42.26
N ASP A 229 21.66 -3.93 -41.60
CA ASP A 229 21.77 -2.56 -41.09
C ASP A 229 21.30 -2.46 -39.60
N ILE A 230 22.15 -1.88 -38.76
CA ILE A 230 21.84 -1.62 -37.35
C ILE A 230 20.70 -0.60 -37.16
N SER A 231 20.42 0.20 -38.19
CA SER A 231 19.30 1.16 -38.18
C SER A 231 17.96 0.53 -38.55
N GLY A 232 17.94 -0.77 -38.89
CA GLY A 232 16.73 -1.47 -39.33
C GLY A 232 16.51 -1.48 -40.85
N PRO A 233 15.35 -1.87 -41.32
CA PRO A 233 14.11 -2.04 -40.57
C PRO A 233 14.13 -3.24 -39.60
N TYR A 234 13.51 -3.08 -38.44
CA TYR A 234 13.35 -4.12 -37.45
C TYR A 234 12.02 -4.85 -37.64
N GLN A 235 11.99 -6.14 -37.26
CA GLN A 235 10.81 -6.98 -37.23
C GLN A 235 10.80 -7.87 -35.97
N ASP A 236 9.61 -8.24 -35.51
CA ASP A 236 9.44 -9.13 -34.34
C ASP A 236 9.78 -10.59 -34.65
N GLU A 237 9.66 -11.00 -35.92
CA GLU A 237 9.91 -12.37 -36.33
C GLU A 237 11.41 -12.63 -36.52
N ALA A 238 11.88 -13.72 -35.95
CA ALA A 238 13.28 -14.16 -36.03
C ALA A 238 13.65 -14.82 -37.38
N LEU A 239 12.70 -14.91 -38.31
CA LEU A 239 12.86 -15.51 -39.62
C LEU A 239 12.94 -14.41 -40.69
N PHE A 240 14.03 -14.39 -41.43
CA PHE A 240 14.20 -13.61 -42.63
C PHE A 240 14.08 -14.50 -43.85
N GLU A 241 13.17 -14.14 -44.77
CA GLU A 241 12.93 -14.87 -46.03
C GLU A 241 13.48 -14.11 -47.20
N LYS A 242 13.71 -14.84 -48.33
CA LYS A 242 14.19 -14.24 -49.59
C LYS A 242 15.48 -13.44 -49.45
N VAL A 243 16.34 -13.90 -48.53
CA VAL A 243 17.64 -13.28 -48.30
C VAL A 243 18.50 -13.45 -49.53
N ARG A 244 19.12 -12.35 -49.98
CA ARG A 244 20.00 -12.38 -51.17
C ARG A 244 21.25 -13.20 -50.85
N PRO A 245 21.74 -14.04 -51.80
CA PRO A 245 23.05 -14.66 -51.66
C PRO A 245 24.14 -13.59 -51.50
N GLY A 246 25.05 -13.75 -50.56
CA GLY A 246 26.22 -12.87 -50.35
C GLY A 246 27.37 -13.30 -51.26
#